data_be2dbbf3eaeec5e10883719d6fa83e3b
#
_entry.id   be2dbbf3eaeec5e10883719d6fa83e3b
#
_cell.length_a   1.000
_cell.length_b   1.000
_cell.length_c   1.000
_cell.angle_alpha   90.00
_cell.angle_beta   90.00
_cell.angle_gamma   90.00
#
_symmetry.space_group_name_H-M   'P 1'
#
loop_
_entity.id
_entity.type
_entity.pdbx_description
1 polymer ?
#
loop_
_entity_poly.entity_id
_entity_poly.type
_entity_poly.pdbx_seq_one_letter_code
_entity_poly.pdbx_strand_id
1 'polypeptide(L)'
;MSGIAALQMYDLPALRQATDALWTGIAVALRARGQGAPESLAREVDPDDIWRDPALLFAQTCGYPYWNRLRGHVRLVATPVYSAPGCEGRRYRSAIIVRTDDPAKGLSDCKGYRPAVNARDSQSGHNALRAAVAPLARGAPFLGCGIETGAHLASADAVAGGAAD
;
A
#
# COMPACT_ATOMS: atom_id res chain seq x y z
N MET A 1 -24.03 -7.14 16.51
CA MET A 1 -23.45 -5.84 16.11
C MET A 1 -22.71 -6.05 14.80
N SER A 2 -22.90 -5.18 13.80
CA SER A 2 -22.12 -5.23 12.57
C SER A 2 -20.71 -4.69 12.89
N GLY A 3 -19.67 -5.48 12.59
CA GLY A 3 -18.29 -5.06 12.81
C GLY A 3 -17.85 -3.95 11.85
N ILE A 4 -16.57 -3.56 11.90
CA ILE A 4 -15.95 -2.58 10.99
C ILE A 4 -15.32 -3.31 9.80
N ALA A 5 -15.52 -2.80 8.60
CA ALA A 5 -14.86 -3.29 7.39
C ALA A 5 -14.18 -2.14 6.63
N ALA A 6 -12.94 -2.35 6.12
CA ALA A 6 -12.18 -1.35 5.40
C ALA A 6 -11.28 -1.98 4.34
N LEU A 7 -11.23 -1.39 3.14
CA LEU A 7 -10.40 -1.83 2.02
C LEU A 7 -9.51 -0.67 1.53
N GLN A 8 -8.80 -0.03 2.45
CA GLN A 8 -8.16 1.27 2.24
C GLN A 8 -6.90 1.23 1.37
N MET A 9 -6.28 0.05 1.16
CA MET A 9 -4.97 -0.03 0.50
C MET A 9 -4.98 0.48 -0.95
N TYR A 10 -6.10 0.30 -1.66
CA TYR A 10 -6.27 0.71 -3.06
C TYR A 10 -7.62 1.39 -3.30
N ASP A 11 -8.20 2.03 -2.28
CA ASP A 11 -9.49 2.73 -2.38
C ASP A 11 -9.33 4.12 -3.01
N LEU A 12 -8.67 4.17 -4.17
CA LEU A 12 -8.53 5.40 -4.94
C LEU A 12 -9.90 5.90 -5.39
N PRO A 13 -10.10 7.23 -5.51
CA PRO A 13 -11.40 7.78 -5.94
C PRO A 13 -11.96 7.13 -7.19
N ALA A 14 -11.11 6.86 -8.19
CA ALA A 14 -11.52 6.20 -9.43
C ALA A 14 -11.89 4.71 -9.26
N LEU A 15 -11.51 4.08 -8.16
CA LEU A 15 -11.75 2.65 -7.90
C LEU A 15 -12.83 2.41 -6.82
N ARG A 16 -13.39 3.45 -6.22
CA ARG A 16 -14.36 3.33 -5.11
C ARG A 16 -15.55 2.44 -5.46
N GLN A 17 -16.10 2.59 -6.67
CA GLN A 17 -17.21 1.75 -7.11
C GLN A 17 -16.84 0.25 -7.16
N ALA A 18 -15.64 -0.06 -7.63
CA ALA A 18 -15.16 -1.44 -7.67
C ALA A 18 -14.88 -1.99 -6.26
N THR A 19 -14.34 -1.15 -5.36
CA THR A 19 -14.09 -1.50 -3.96
C THR A 19 -15.40 -1.76 -3.22
N ASP A 20 -16.42 -0.93 -3.45
CA ASP A 20 -17.76 -1.12 -2.88
C ASP A 20 -18.44 -2.40 -3.41
N ALA A 21 -18.32 -2.67 -4.70
CA ALA A 21 -18.85 -3.91 -5.29
C ALA A 21 -18.16 -5.16 -4.70
N LEU A 22 -16.84 -5.11 -4.52
CA LEU A 22 -16.09 -6.19 -3.88
C LEU A 22 -16.57 -6.41 -2.44
N TRP A 23 -16.70 -5.32 -1.66
CA TRP A 23 -17.19 -5.41 -0.30
C TRP A 23 -18.62 -5.96 -0.24
N THR A 24 -19.51 -5.50 -1.11
CA THR A 24 -20.89 -6.00 -1.18
C THR A 24 -20.92 -7.52 -1.39
N GLY A 25 -20.11 -8.05 -2.29
CA GLY A 25 -20.00 -9.50 -2.51
C GLY A 25 -19.51 -10.24 -1.26
N ILE A 26 -18.48 -9.71 -0.58
CA ILE A 26 -17.96 -10.29 0.67
C ILE A 26 -19.03 -10.23 1.78
N ALA A 27 -19.70 -9.10 1.95
CA ALA A 27 -20.72 -8.91 2.99
C ALA A 27 -21.92 -9.86 2.79
N VAL A 28 -22.37 -10.06 1.54
CA VAL A 28 -23.42 -11.03 1.20
C VAL A 28 -22.98 -12.44 1.60
N ALA A 29 -21.76 -12.83 1.26
CA ALA A 29 -21.23 -14.14 1.59
C ALA A 29 -21.08 -14.38 3.11
N LEU A 30 -20.70 -13.35 3.86
CA LEU A 30 -20.62 -13.39 5.34
C LEU A 30 -22.00 -13.53 5.96
N ARG A 31 -22.96 -12.71 5.54
CA ARG A 31 -24.35 -12.76 6.03
C ARG A 31 -25.03 -14.11 5.75
N ALA A 32 -24.79 -14.68 4.58
CA ALA A 32 -25.29 -16.02 4.23
C ALA A 32 -24.75 -17.12 5.15
N ARG A 33 -23.66 -16.85 5.87
CA ARG A 33 -23.07 -17.74 6.88
C ARG A 33 -23.38 -17.34 8.33
N GLY A 34 -24.35 -16.45 8.52
CA GLY A 34 -24.77 -15.99 9.84
C GLY A 34 -23.84 -14.96 10.49
N GLN A 35 -22.87 -14.42 9.75
CA GLN A 35 -21.98 -13.36 10.24
C GLN A 35 -22.59 -11.99 9.96
N GLY A 36 -22.66 -11.13 10.98
CA GLY A 36 -23.01 -9.72 10.78
C GLY A 36 -21.92 -9.04 9.95
N ALA A 37 -22.32 -8.23 8.97
CA ALA A 37 -21.40 -7.42 8.17
C ALA A 37 -21.98 -6.02 7.96
N PRO A 38 -21.18 -4.94 8.06
CA PRO A 38 -21.66 -3.59 7.81
C PRO A 38 -22.10 -3.42 6.35
N GLU A 39 -22.95 -2.44 6.09
CA GLU A 39 -23.44 -2.16 4.74
C GLU A 39 -22.38 -1.47 3.88
N SER A 40 -21.54 -0.65 4.49
CA SER A 40 -20.51 0.13 3.80
C SER A 40 -19.15 -0.03 4.45
N LEU A 41 -18.11 0.31 3.69
CA LEU A 41 -16.72 0.38 4.15
C LEU A 41 -16.48 1.64 4.98
N ALA A 42 -15.67 1.51 6.04
CA ALA A 42 -15.10 2.64 6.75
C ALA A 42 -13.95 3.25 5.92
N ARG A 43 -13.98 4.58 5.72
CA ARG A 43 -13.02 5.31 4.89
C ARG A 43 -12.34 6.47 5.59
N GLU A 44 -13.04 7.15 6.47
CA GLU A 44 -12.58 8.39 7.11
C GLU A 44 -11.87 8.15 8.46
N VAL A 45 -11.26 6.96 8.61
CA VAL A 45 -10.57 6.54 9.83
C VAL A 45 -9.15 6.12 9.47
N ASP A 46 -8.19 6.46 10.33
CA ASP A 46 -6.80 6.03 10.16
C ASP A 46 -6.70 4.50 10.07
N PRO A 47 -5.93 3.94 9.14
CA PRO A 47 -5.76 2.50 9.01
C PRO A 47 -5.29 1.81 10.29
N ASP A 48 -4.39 2.42 11.06
CA ASP A 48 -3.88 1.85 12.31
C ASP A 48 -4.98 1.75 13.39
N ASP A 49 -5.87 2.73 13.45
CA ASP A 49 -7.02 2.71 14.38
C ASP A 49 -7.98 1.58 13.99
N ILE A 50 -8.28 1.44 12.70
CA ILE A 50 -9.14 0.34 12.20
C ILE A 50 -8.53 -1.03 12.51
N TRP A 51 -7.24 -1.23 12.24
CA TRP A 51 -6.60 -2.53 12.45
C TRP A 51 -6.55 -2.95 13.93
N ARG A 52 -6.66 -2.00 14.85
CA ARG A 52 -6.64 -2.24 16.31
C ARG A 52 -8.03 -2.19 16.94
N ASP A 53 -9.05 -1.82 16.17
CA ASP A 53 -10.41 -1.73 16.70
C ASP A 53 -10.92 -3.15 17.08
N PRO A 54 -11.41 -3.34 18.31
CA PRO A 54 -11.97 -4.63 18.73
C PRO A 54 -13.22 -5.06 17.94
N ALA A 55 -13.88 -4.13 17.25
CA ALA A 55 -14.99 -4.42 16.34
C ALA A 55 -14.54 -4.72 14.91
N LEU A 56 -13.22 -4.81 14.63
CA LEU A 56 -12.72 -5.13 13.31
C LEU A 56 -13.25 -6.47 12.82
N LEU A 57 -14.00 -6.44 11.73
CA LEU A 57 -14.47 -7.62 11.03
C LEU A 57 -13.55 -8.01 9.86
N PHE A 58 -13.21 -7.02 9.02
CA PHE A 58 -12.46 -7.26 7.80
C PHE A 58 -11.69 -6.01 7.35
N ALA A 59 -10.40 -6.13 7.07
CA ALA A 59 -9.61 -5.03 6.51
C ALA A 59 -8.50 -5.54 5.61
N GLN A 60 -7.97 -4.64 4.81
CA GLN A 60 -6.71 -4.84 4.11
C GLN A 60 -5.54 -4.20 4.88
N THR A 61 -4.37 -4.81 4.77
CA THR A 61 -3.11 -4.22 5.24
C THR A 61 -1.95 -4.62 4.32
N CYS A 62 -0.89 -3.82 4.33
CA CYS A 62 0.39 -4.20 3.73
C CYS A 62 1.05 -5.35 4.50
N GLY A 63 1.92 -6.10 3.81
CA GLY A 63 2.65 -7.20 4.44
C GLY A 63 3.57 -6.75 5.58
N TYR A 64 4.18 -5.56 5.50
CA TYR A 64 5.08 -5.06 6.52
C TYR A 64 4.38 -4.65 7.82
N PRO A 65 3.31 -3.82 7.83
CA PRO A 65 2.51 -3.61 9.04
C PRO A 65 1.96 -4.90 9.63
N TYR A 66 1.46 -5.81 8.79
CA TYR A 66 1.00 -7.11 9.29
C TYR A 66 2.09 -7.84 10.06
N TRP A 67 3.28 -7.99 9.46
CA TRP A 67 4.38 -8.74 10.08
C TRP A 67 4.88 -8.11 11.37
N ASN A 68 5.07 -6.78 11.37
CA ASN A 68 5.71 -6.07 12.49
C ASN A 68 4.78 -5.73 13.65
N ARG A 69 3.50 -5.45 13.37
CA ARG A 69 2.61 -4.83 14.36
C ARG A 69 1.30 -5.58 14.58
N LEU A 70 0.79 -6.28 13.54
CA LEU A 70 -0.56 -6.82 13.59
C LEU A 70 -0.58 -8.35 13.75
N ARG A 71 0.54 -9.01 13.52
CA ARG A 71 0.65 -10.46 13.73
C ARG A 71 0.36 -10.81 15.18
N GLY A 72 -0.64 -11.68 15.40
CA GLY A 72 -1.14 -12.04 16.73
C GLY A 72 -2.31 -11.18 17.20
N HIS A 73 -2.56 -10.02 16.60
CA HIS A 73 -3.74 -9.18 16.88
C HIS A 73 -4.87 -9.41 15.87
N VAL A 74 -4.52 -9.66 14.63
CA VAL A 74 -5.47 -9.97 13.55
C VAL A 74 -5.16 -11.31 12.91
N ARG A 75 -6.16 -11.94 12.31
CA ARG A 75 -6.00 -13.20 11.57
C ARG A 75 -5.89 -12.91 10.08
N LEU A 76 -4.80 -13.37 9.46
CA LEU A 76 -4.66 -13.35 8.00
C LEU A 76 -5.69 -14.32 7.39
N VAL A 77 -6.60 -13.80 6.59
CA VAL A 77 -7.68 -14.56 5.95
C VAL A 77 -7.28 -15.00 4.55
N ALA A 78 -6.73 -14.08 3.74
CA ALA A 78 -6.35 -14.33 2.37
C ALA A 78 -5.30 -13.30 1.90
N THR A 79 -4.61 -13.64 0.82
CA THR A 79 -3.79 -12.71 0.05
C THR A 79 -4.43 -12.54 -1.33
N PRO A 80 -4.77 -11.32 -1.75
CA PRO A 80 -5.38 -11.12 -3.06
C PRO A 80 -4.39 -11.48 -4.18
N VAL A 81 -4.94 -12.04 -5.24
CA VAL A 81 -4.21 -12.32 -6.48
C VAL A 81 -4.72 -11.37 -7.54
N TYR A 82 -3.84 -10.49 -8.02
CA TYR A 82 -4.17 -9.49 -9.02
C TYR A 82 -3.77 -9.98 -10.42
N SER A 83 -4.57 -9.61 -11.42
CA SER A 83 -4.30 -9.88 -12.84
C SER A 83 -3.67 -8.69 -13.57
N ALA A 84 -3.31 -7.63 -12.85
CA ALA A 84 -2.68 -6.45 -13.43
C ALA A 84 -1.27 -6.76 -13.99
N PRO A 85 -0.79 -6.04 -14.99
CA PRO A 85 0.57 -6.18 -15.50
C PRO A 85 1.62 -6.11 -14.38
N GLY A 86 2.57 -7.04 -14.37
CA GLY A 86 3.57 -7.14 -13.30
C GLY A 86 3.14 -7.94 -12.08
N CYS A 87 1.92 -8.46 -12.04
CA CYS A 87 1.45 -9.39 -11.02
C CYS A 87 1.56 -10.83 -11.52
N GLU A 88 2.03 -11.73 -10.65
CA GLU A 88 2.15 -13.16 -10.95
C GLU A 88 1.80 -13.97 -9.70
N GLY A 89 0.68 -14.71 -9.74
CA GLY A 89 0.13 -15.38 -8.57
C GLY A 89 -0.09 -14.37 -7.44
N ARG A 90 0.47 -14.63 -6.27
CA ARG A 90 0.39 -13.73 -5.10
C ARG A 90 1.54 -12.70 -5.04
N ARG A 91 2.32 -12.57 -6.10
CA ARG A 91 3.41 -11.60 -6.19
C ARG A 91 2.98 -10.40 -7.03
N TYR A 92 3.44 -9.24 -6.67
CA TYR A 92 3.29 -8.00 -7.43
C TYR A 92 4.63 -7.26 -7.43
N ARG A 93 4.76 -6.24 -8.26
CA ARG A 93 5.98 -5.44 -8.40
C ARG A 93 5.70 -4.00 -8.00
N SER A 94 6.70 -3.35 -7.41
CA SER A 94 6.75 -1.90 -7.31
C SER A 94 7.54 -1.36 -8.50
N ALA A 95 6.98 -0.37 -9.19
CA ALA A 95 7.72 0.39 -10.19
C ALA A 95 8.43 1.56 -9.50
N ILE A 96 9.73 1.73 -9.76
CA ILE A 96 10.47 2.94 -9.40
C ILE A 96 10.34 3.86 -10.61
N ILE A 97 9.79 5.03 -10.41
CA ILE A 97 9.51 5.99 -11.48
C ILE A 97 10.35 7.25 -11.29
N VAL A 98 10.71 7.85 -12.40
CA VAL A 98 11.32 9.19 -12.52
C VAL A 98 10.52 9.99 -13.55
N ARG A 99 10.78 11.29 -13.67
CA ARG A 99 10.17 12.09 -14.74
C ARG A 99 10.58 11.59 -16.13
N THR A 100 9.74 11.80 -17.11
CA THR A 100 9.98 11.38 -18.51
C THR A 100 11.22 12.02 -19.11
N ASP A 101 11.56 13.24 -18.69
CA ASP A 101 12.73 14.01 -19.12
C ASP A 101 13.98 13.74 -18.29
N ASP A 102 13.90 12.86 -17.30
CA ASP A 102 15.04 12.50 -16.46
C ASP A 102 16.08 11.69 -17.27
N PRO A 103 17.38 12.01 -17.15
CA PRO A 103 18.45 11.33 -17.88
C PRO A 103 18.74 9.90 -17.38
N ALA A 104 18.30 9.52 -16.18
CA ALA A 104 18.58 8.22 -15.60
C ALA A 104 18.04 7.08 -16.48
N LYS A 105 18.86 6.08 -16.76
CA LYS A 105 18.50 4.88 -17.52
C LYS A 105 18.29 3.67 -16.64
N GLY A 106 18.70 3.77 -15.39
CA GLY A 106 18.53 2.70 -14.39
C GLY A 106 18.76 3.21 -12.98
N LEU A 107 18.48 2.35 -12.02
CA LEU A 107 18.56 2.72 -10.60
C LEU A 107 19.97 3.17 -10.18
N SER A 108 21.03 2.64 -10.82
CA SER A 108 22.42 3.06 -10.56
C SER A 108 22.69 4.53 -10.85
N ASP A 109 21.92 5.14 -11.74
CA ASP A 109 22.09 6.53 -12.16
C ASP A 109 21.42 7.51 -11.17
N CYS A 110 20.54 6.99 -10.31
CA CYS A 110 19.78 7.77 -9.34
C CYS A 110 20.56 8.08 -8.05
N LYS A 111 21.90 8.00 -8.05
CA LYS A 111 22.70 8.33 -6.86
C LYS A 111 22.49 9.78 -6.46
N GLY A 112 22.11 9.99 -5.20
CA GLY A 112 21.83 11.32 -4.65
C GLY A 112 20.42 11.85 -4.91
N TYR A 113 19.60 11.15 -5.70
CA TYR A 113 18.20 11.52 -5.96
C TYR A 113 17.38 11.56 -4.67
N ARG A 114 16.44 12.48 -4.61
CA ARG A 114 15.52 12.67 -3.49
C ARG A 114 14.28 11.78 -3.67
N PRO A 115 14.16 10.66 -2.96
CA PRO A 115 13.02 9.76 -3.14
C PRO A 115 11.75 10.33 -2.53
N ALA A 116 10.61 10.08 -3.17
CA ALA A 116 9.29 10.18 -2.56
C ALA A 116 8.80 8.79 -2.16
N VAL A 117 8.37 8.65 -0.91
CA VAL A 117 7.79 7.41 -0.38
C VAL A 117 6.43 7.70 0.26
N ASN A 118 5.49 6.77 0.17
CA ASN A 118 4.17 7.00 0.76
C ASN A 118 4.19 6.92 2.29
N ALA A 119 4.92 5.97 2.87
CA ALA A 119 5.09 5.83 4.31
C ALA A 119 6.34 4.98 4.61
N ARG A 120 7.01 5.25 5.72
CA ARG A 120 8.24 4.53 6.12
C ARG A 120 8.00 3.07 6.45
N ASP A 121 6.82 2.70 6.84
CA ASP A 121 6.40 1.33 7.11
C ASP A 121 5.70 0.65 5.92
N SER A 122 5.69 1.27 4.76
CA SER A 122 5.16 0.69 3.53
C SER A 122 6.10 -0.39 2.96
N GLN A 123 5.54 -1.56 2.65
CA GLN A 123 6.29 -2.60 1.96
C GLN A 123 6.61 -2.20 0.52
N SER A 124 5.60 -1.74 -0.23
CA SER A 124 5.75 -1.42 -1.66
C SER A 124 6.43 -0.08 -1.91
N GLY A 125 6.13 0.95 -1.10
CA GLY A 125 6.59 2.31 -1.35
C GLY A 125 7.90 2.67 -0.66
N HIS A 126 8.38 1.90 0.32
CA HIS A 126 9.61 2.21 1.05
C HIS A 126 10.56 1.02 1.13
N ASN A 127 10.11 -0.11 1.68
CA ASN A 127 11.01 -1.24 1.89
C ASN A 127 11.51 -1.86 0.58
N ALA A 128 10.65 -1.91 -0.46
CA ALA A 128 11.05 -2.36 -1.79
C ALA A 128 12.15 -1.46 -2.39
N LEU A 129 12.00 -0.14 -2.28
CA LEU A 129 13.03 0.81 -2.73
C LEU A 129 14.33 0.62 -1.95
N ARG A 130 14.27 0.55 -0.62
CA ARG A 130 15.44 0.29 0.23
C ARG A 130 16.15 -1.00 -0.17
N ALA A 131 15.42 -2.08 -0.39
CA ALA A 131 15.98 -3.36 -0.82
C ALA A 131 16.66 -3.24 -2.20
N ALA A 132 16.08 -2.49 -3.13
CA ALA A 132 16.61 -2.29 -4.46
C ALA A 132 17.93 -1.47 -4.44
N VAL A 133 18.03 -0.44 -3.59
CA VAL A 133 19.23 0.40 -3.50
C VAL A 133 20.32 -0.16 -2.60
N ALA A 134 20.01 -1.09 -1.70
CA ALA A 134 20.97 -1.63 -0.73
C ALA A 134 22.27 -2.16 -1.38
N PRO A 135 22.23 -2.92 -2.49
CA PRO A 135 23.44 -3.38 -3.17
C PRO A 135 24.29 -2.26 -3.77
N LEU A 136 23.68 -1.10 -4.05
CA LEU A 136 24.33 0.07 -4.65
C LEU A 136 24.96 0.98 -3.60
N ALA A 137 24.51 0.90 -2.35
CA ALA A 137 24.90 1.81 -1.27
C ALA A 137 26.37 1.65 -0.83
N ARG A 138 26.93 0.43 -0.91
CA ARG A 138 28.34 0.12 -0.59
C ARG A 138 28.84 0.77 0.72
N GLY A 139 27.99 0.79 1.75
CA GLY A 139 28.32 1.34 3.07
C GLY A 139 28.12 2.85 3.24
N ALA A 140 27.61 3.55 2.23
CA ALA A 140 27.25 4.97 2.29
C ALA A 140 25.81 5.17 1.77
N PRO A 141 25.11 6.28 2.14
CA PRO A 141 23.81 6.59 1.59
C PRO A 141 23.87 6.67 0.05
N PHE A 142 22.98 5.93 -0.62
CA PHE A 142 22.88 5.96 -2.08
C PHE A 142 21.94 7.07 -2.55
N LEU A 143 20.77 7.19 -1.93
CA LEU A 143 19.79 8.24 -2.20
C LEU A 143 20.01 9.44 -1.28
N GLY A 144 19.57 10.62 -1.72
CA GLY A 144 19.53 11.84 -0.96
C GLY A 144 18.40 11.87 0.07
N CYS A 145 18.18 13.05 0.67
CA CYS A 145 17.10 13.27 1.61
C CYS A 145 15.76 13.23 0.89
N GLY A 146 14.93 12.24 1.20
CA GLY A 146 13.62 12.04 0.59
C GLY A 146 12.49 12.67 1.39
N ILE A 147 11.29 12.59 0.83
CA ILE A 147 10.04 13.06 1.44
C ILE A 147 9.06 11.92 1.66
N GLU A 148 8.25 12.03 2.70
CA GLU A 148 7.12 11.14 2.98
C GLU A 148 5.83 11.86 2.57
N THR A 149 5.01 11.22 1.73
CA THR A 149 3.90 11.87 1.03
C THR A 149 2.53 11.40 1.51
N GLY A 150 2.46 10.33 2.28
CA GLY A 150 1.22 9.74 2.77
C GLY A 150 0.51 8.80 1.79
N ALA A 151 0.73 8.94 0.47
CA ALA A 151 0.06 8.12 -0.54
C ALA A 151 0.92 7.89 -1.79
N HIS A 152 0.70 6.77 -2.50
CA HIS A 152 1.44 6.47 -3.73
C HIS A 152 1.20 7.50 -4.84
N LEU A 153 -0.04 7.98 -5.01
CA LEU A 153 -0.34 9.03 -5.98
C LEU A 153 0.35 10.34 -5.61
N ALA A 154 0.32 10.73 -4.35
CA ALA A 154 1.03 11.92 -3.88
C ALA A 154 2.56 11.81 -4.08
N SER A 155 3.14 10.60 -4.00
CA SER A 155 4.54 10.38 -4.37
C SER A 155 4.78 10.61 -5.86
N ALA A 156 3.90 10.12 -6.72
CA ALA A 156 4.00 10.35 -8.16
C ALA A 156 3.84 11.84 -8.51
N ASP A 157 2.90 12.54 -7.88
CA ASP A 157 2.69 13.98 -8.05
C ASP A 157 3.92 14.78 -7.58
N ALA A 158 4.55 14.39 -6.48
CA ALA A 158 5.76 15.02 -5.98
C ALA A 158 6.94 14.89 -6.96
N VAL A 159 7.09 13.73 -7.61
CA VAL A 159 8.08 13.51 -8.67
C VAL A 159 7.74 14.35 -9.90
N ALA A 160 6.50 14.32 -10.36
CA ALA A 160 6.06 15.09 -11.52
C ALA A 160 6.25 16.60 -11.32
N GLY A 161 5.99 17.10 -10.09
CA GLY A 161 6.16 18.49 -9.71
C GLY A 161 7.58 18.91 -9.33
N GLY A 162 8.57 17.99 -9.35
CA GLY A 162 9.97 18.28 -9.02
C GLY A 162 10.28 18.45 -7.53
N ALA A 163 9.34 18.13 -6.64
CA ALA A 163 9.60 18.08 -5.19
C ALA A 163 10.46 16.87 -4.79
N ALA A 164 10.42 15.82 -5.62
CA ALA A 164 11.27 14.64 -5.56
C ALA A 164 11.78 14.30 -6.98
N ASP A 165 12.71 13.35 -7.10
CA ASP A 165 13.35 12.99 -8.36
C ASP A 165 12.92 11.61 -8.88
#